data_fc3154ff541cec909dfee2f278df712e
#
_entry.id   fc3154ff541cec909dfee2f278df712e
#
_cell.length_a   1.000
_cell.length_b   1.000
_cell.length_c   1.000
_cell.angle_alpha   90.00
_cell.angle_beta   90.00
_cell.angle_gamma   90.00
#
_symmetry.space_group_name_H-M   'P 1'
#
loop_
_entity.id
_entity.type
_entity.pdbx_description
1 polymer ?
#
loop_
_entity_poly.entity_id
_entity_poly.type
_entity_poly.pdbx_seq_one_letter_code
_entity_poly.pdbx_strand_id
1 'polypeptide(L)'
;MSKVFKIAVLGGILAALFTNVPPIAAQSASDAPAPVPGQIRTAKKIFISNLGADAISAPVFRKEGEVDKTYNHFYAAMKAWGRYALVDNPDDADQVFEIRFITSLSGTGKIDSFTPQLVLTIVDSKTHFTLWTVAEPVEGAFLKSTWDKNFNRGISNLMDDLKALTVPDAAAATNK
;
A
#
# COMPACT_ATOMS: atom_id res chain seq x y z
N MET A 1 -32.10 75.82 -42.43
CA MET A 1 -32.46 75.82 -41.01
C MET A 1 -31.96 74.50 -40.38
N SER A 2 -30.73 74.51 -39.85
CA SER A 2 -30.09 73.34 -39.29
C SER A 2 -29.94 73.52 -37.79
N LYS A 3 -30.56 72.64 -37.02
CA LYS A 3 -30.41 72.62 -35.57
C LYS A 3 -29.33 71.62 -35.18
N VAL A 4 -28.24 72.17 -34.69
CA VAL A 4 -27.10 71.37 -34.15
C VAL A 4 -27.46 70.92 -32.74
N PHE A 5 -27.47 69.59 -32.55
CA PHE A 5 -27.72 68.96 -31.26
C PHE A 5 -26.33 68.64 -30.61
N LYS A 6 -26.04 69.30 -29.51
CA LYS A 6 -24.79 69.05 -28.73
C LYS A 6 -25.09 67.88 -27.78
N ILE A 7 -24.40 66.78 -27.97
CA ILE A 7 -24.37 65.66 -27.04
C ILE A 7 -23.18 65.83 -26.10
N ALA A 8 -23.46 66.03 -24.80
CA ALA A 8 -22.45 66.02 -23.75
C ALA A 8 -22.09 64.56 -23.41
N VAL A 9 -20.84 64.22 -23.63
CA VAL A 9 -20.29 62.93 -23.21
C VAL A 9 -19.87 63.02 -21.75
N LEU A 10 -20.55 62.37 -20.85
CA LEU A 10 -20.21 62.24 -19.44
C LEU A 10 -19.24 61.07 -19.29
N GLY A 11 -17.95 61.35 -19.13
CA GLY A 11 -16.90 60.34 -18.92
C GLY A 11 -16.97 59.80 -17.50
N GLY A 12 -17.47 58.58 -17.35
CA GLY A 12 -17.38 57.81 -16.10
C GLY A 12 -16.00 57.18 -15.92
N ILE A 13 -15.27 57.63 -14.90
CA ILE A 13 -13.99 57.02 -14.47
C ILE A 13 -14.33 55.73 -13.71
N LEU A 14 -14.12 54.58 -14.36
CA LEU A 14 -14.24 53.27 -13.72
C LEU A 14 -12.89 52.98 -13.02
N ALA A 15 -12.82 53.23 -11.71
CA ALA A 15 -11.68 52.86 -10.89
C ALA A 15 -11.61 51.33 -10.74
N ALA A 16 -10.71 50.69 -11.47
CA ALA A 16 -10.43 49.25 -11.31
C ALA A 16 -9.66 49.06 -10.00
N LEU A 17 -10.34 48.52 -9.00
CA LEU A 17 -9.73 47.99 -7.78
C LEU A 17 -9.02 46.65 -8.14
N PHE A 18 -7.73 46.72 -8.45
CA PHE A 18 -6.89 45.52 -8.50
C PHE A 18 -6.67 45.03 -7.08
N THR A 19 -7.48 44.04 -6.65
CA THR A 19 -7.20 43.28 -5.45
C THR A 19 -5.94 42.46 -5.70
N ASN A 20 -4.82 42.81 -5.06
CA ASN A 20 -3.63 41.99 -4.97
C ASN A 20 -4.01 40.71 -4.19
N VAL A 21 -4.45 39.65 -4.89
CA VAL A 21 -4.52 38.32 -4.34
C VAL A 21 -3.08 37.78 -4.33
N PRO A 22 -2.47 37.52 -3.16
CA PRO A 22 -1.14 36.92 -3.13
C PRO A 22 -1.24 35.56 -3.84
N PRO A 23 -0.25 35.19 -4.68
CA PRO A 23 -0.22 33.87 -5.26
C PRO A 23 -0.24 32.85 -4.10
N ILE A 24 -1.26 32.01 -4.05
CA ILE A 24 -1.26 30.82 -3.20
C ILE A 24 -0.11 29.99 -3.76
N ALA A 25 1.05 30.01 -3.07
CA ALA A 25 2.13 29.08 -3.36
C ALA A 25 1.53 27.70 -3.24
N ALA A 26 1.32 27.02 -4.38
CA ALA A 26 1.01 25.62 -4.39
C ALA A 26 2.17 24.95 -3.63
N GLN A 27 1.91 24.52 -2.40
CA GLN A 27 2.85 23.71 -1.67
C GLN A 27 3.10 22.49 -2.54
N SER A 28 4.30 22.38 -3.10
CA SER A 28 4.75 21.17 -3.75
C SER A 28 4.47 20.04 -2.79
N ALA A 29 3.63 19.09 -3.18
CA ALA A 29 3.38 17.91 -2.38
C ALA A 29 4.77 17.35 -2.05
N SER A 30 5.10 17.32 -0.77
CA SER A 30 6.36 16.75 -0.31
C SER A 30 6.37 15.31 -0.78
N ASP A 31 7.41 14.88 -1.50
CA ASP A 31 7.65 13.48 -1.90
C ASP A 31 7.94 12.59 -0.66
N ALA A 32 7.71 13.09 0.54
CA ALA A 32 7.85 12.31 1.76
C ALA A 32 6.79 11.19 1.77
N PRO A 33 7.21 9.95 2.03
CA PRO A 33 6.29 8.82 2.12
C PRO A 33 5.25 9.06 3.22
N ALA A 34 4.04 8.53 3.01
CA ALA A 34 2.98 8.62 4.01
C ALA A 34 3.44 8.02 5.36
N PRO A 35 3.09 8.64 6.49
CA PRO A 35 3.52 8.13 7.80
C PRO A 35 2.86 6.77 8.08
N VAL A 36 3.66 5.84 8.60
CA VAL A 36 3.17 4.53 9.01
C VAL A 36 2.28 4.68 10.26
N PRO A 37 1.04 4.12 10.27
CA PRO A 37 0.17 4.17 11.43
C PRO A 37 0.84 3.63 12.69
N GLY A 38 0.76 4.37 13.79
CA GLY A 38 1.42 4.02 15.05
C GLY A 38 0.97 2.66 15.60
N GLN A 39 -0.26 2.23 15.31
CA GLN A 39 -0.79 0.92 15.70
C GLN A 39 0.08 -0.24 15.19
N ILE A 40 0.66 -0.13 13.97
CA ILE A 40 1.53 -1.17 13.40
C ILE A 40 2.77 -1.37 14.28
N ARG A 41 3.30 -0.29 14.85
CA ARG A 41 4.51 -0.33 15.68
C ARG A 41 4.24 -0.81 17.10
N THR A 42 3.04 -0.58 17.63
CA THR A 42 2.67 -0.87 19.03
C THR A 42 2.00 -2.21 19.24
N ALA A 43 1.55 -2.87 18.18
CA ALA A 43 0.94 -4.20 18.26
C ALA A 43 1.89 -5.22 18.89
N LYS A 44 1.33 -6.15 19.64
CA LYS A 44 2.05 -7.24 20.33
C LYS A 44 1.52 -8.61 19.96
N LYS A 45 0.22 -8.73 19.68
CA LYS A 45 -0.48 -9.96 19.36
C LYS A 45 -1.01 -9.90 17.93
N ILE A 46 -0.70 -10.90 17.14
CA ILE A 46 -1.08 -10.97 15.72
C ILE A 46 -1.79 -12.28 15.44
N PHE A 47 -2.94 -12.20 14.79
CA PHE A 47 -3.56 -13.34 14.12
C PHE A 47 -3.15 -13.32 12.65
N ILE A 48 -2.74 -14.48 12.10
CA ILE A 48 -2.39 -14.60 10.68
C ILE A 48 -3.55 -15.30 9.97
N SER A 49 -4.19 -14.58 9.04
CA SER A 49 -5.29 -15.07 8.22
C SER A 49 -4.77 -15.57 6.87
N ASN A 50 -5.17 -16.79 6.50
CA ASN A 50 -4.86 -17.39 5.20
C ASN A 50 -5.93 -17.01 4.18
N LEU A 51 -5.65 -16.08 3.29
CA LEU A 51 -6.55 -15.74 2.19
C LEU A 51 -6.29 -16.57 0.90
N GLY A 52 -5.36 -17.53 0.98
CA GLY A 52 -5.06 -18.46 -0.11
C GLY A 52 -4.43 -17.82 -1.33
N ALA A 53 -4.82 -18.29 -2.52
CA ALA A 53 -4.38 -17.80 -3.81
C ALA A 53 -5.58 -17.42 -4.67
N ASP A 54 -5.39 -16.47 -5.59
CA ASP A 54 -6.42 -16.09 -6.56
C ASP A 54 -6.72 -17.22 -7.57
N ALA A 55 -7.74 -17.03 -8.40
CA ALA A 55 -8.19 -18.03 -9.37
C ALA A 55 -7.12 -18.37 -10.43
N ILE A 56 -6.19 -17.44 -10.71
CA ILE A 56 -5.11 -17.62 -11.67
C ILE A 56 -3.98 -18.44 -11.04
N SER A 57 -3.62 -18.14 -9.80
CA SER A 57 -2.49 -18.76 -9.09
C SER A 57 -2.85 -20.09 -8.42
N ALA A 58 -4.07 -20.26 -7.94
CA ALA A 58 -4.52 -21.45 -7.20
C ALA A 58 -4.27 -22.80 -7.91
N PRO A 59 -4.42 -22.92 -9.26
CA PRO A 59 -4.13 -24.17 -9.96
C PRO A 59 -2.66 -24.61 -9.82
N VAL A 60 -1.71 -23.67 -9.79
CA VAL A 60 -0.28 -23.98 -9.65
C VAL A 60 -0.02 -24.65 -8.31
N PHE A 61 -0.48 -24.03 -7.21
CA PHE A 61 -0.31 -24.57 -5.86
C PHE A 61 -1.05 -25.89 -5.65
N ARG A 62 -2.25 -26.02 -6.24
CA ARG A 62 -3.04 -27.25 -6.14
C ARG A 62 -2.37 -28.43 -6.83
N LYS A 63 -1.79 -28.20 -8.01
CA LYS A 63 -1.03 -29.22 -8.77
C LYS A 63 0.21 -29.69 -7.99
N GLU A 64 0.81 -28.84 -7.21
CA GLU A 64 1.99 -29.16 -6.39
C GLU A 64 1.62 -29.76 -5.02
N GLY A 65 0.33 -29.80 -4.64
CA GLY A 65 -0.12 -30.22 -3.31
C GLY A 65 0.20 -29.22 -2.20
N GLU A 66 0.49 -27.97 -2.58
CA GLU A 66 0.98 -26.93 -1.67
C GLU A 66 -0.03 -25.78 -1.52
N VAL A 67 -1.31 -26.10 -1.34
CA VAL A 67 -2.42 -25.11 -1.32
C VAL A 67 -2.17 -23.99 -0.29
N ASP A 68 -1.57 -24.34 0.85
CA ASP A 68 -1.30 -23.41 1.95
C ASP A 68 0.17 -22.93 1.99
N LYS A 69 0.92 -23.08 0.90
CA LYS A 69 2.35 -22.74 0.84
C LYS A 69 2.62 -21.34 1.33
N THR A 70 1.88 -20.36 0.84
CA THR A 70 2.05 -18.95 1.19
C THR A 70 1.87 -18.73 2.68
N TYR A 71 0.78 -19.23 3.24
CA TYR A 71 0.50 -19.15 4.67
C TYR A 71 1.58 -19.82 5.51
N ASN A 72 1.93 -21.07 5.19
CA ASN A 72 2.88 -21.84 5.96
C ASN A 72 4.28 -21.19 6.00
N HIS A 73 4.75 -20.68 4.86
CA HIS A 73 6.06 -20.02 4.79
C HIS A 73 6.06 -18.68 5.52
N PHE A 74 5.00 -17.89 5.36
CA PHE A 74 4.86 -16.62 6.07
C PHE A 74 4.73 -16.84 7.57
N TYR A 75 3.89 -17.78 8.01
CA TYR A 75 3.75 -18.13 9.42
C TYR A 75 5.08 -18.56 10.06
N ALA A 76 5.85 -19.42 9.37
CA ALA A 76 7.16 -19.86 9.84
C ALA A 76 8.14 -18.68 9.95
N ALA A 77 8.14 -17.77 8.98
CA ALA A 77 8.99 -16.57 9.02
C ALA A 77 8.60 -15.62 10.17
N MET A 78 7.31 -15.41 10.39
CA MET A 78 6.81 -14.60 11.51
C MET A 78 7.17 -15.21 12.87
N LYS A 79 7.03 -16.53 13.00
CA LYS A 79 7.43 -17.26 14.21
C LYS A 79 8.93 -17.16 14.46
N ALA A 80 9.75 -17.28 13.43
CA ALA A 80 11.22 -17.15 13.53
C ALA A 80 11.65 -15.71 13.90
N TRP A 81 10.92 -14.70 13.43
CA TRP A 81 11.17 -13.30 13.81
C TRP A 81 10.91 -13.04 15.29
N GLY A 82 9.87 -13.64 15.86
CA GLY A 82 9.60 -13.62 17.29
C GLY A 82 9.21 -12.25 17.89
N ARG A 83 8.91 -11.25 17.05
CA ARG A 83 8.49 -9.91 17.52
C ARG A 83 7.10 -9.93 18.16
N TYR A 84 6.20 -10.75 17.64
CA TYR A 84 4.81 -10.80 18.02
C TYR A 84 4.45 -12.14 18.67
N ALA A 85 3.52 -12.11 19.62
CA ALA A 85 2.82 -13.30 20.05
C ALA A 85 1.79 -13.67 18.96
N LEU A 86 1.98 -14.80 18.30
CA LEU A 86 1.01 -15.33 17.34
C LEU A 86 -0.13 -16.00 18.10
N VAL A 87 -1.36 -15.56 17.85
CA VAL A 87 -2.58 -16.10 18.46
C VAL A 87 -3.39 -16.89 17.44
N ASP A 88 -4.19 -17.82 17.90
CA ASP A 88 -5.05 -18.70 17.08
C ASP A 88 -6.50 -18.20 17.00
N ASN A 89 -6.88 -17.22 17.82
CA ASN A 89 -8.18 -16.57 17.78
C ASN A 89 -7.99 -15.09 17.36
N PRO A 90 -8.68 -14.61 16.30
CA PRO A 90 -8.60 -13.22 15.87
C PRO A 90 -9.09 -12.21 16.92
N ASP A 91 -10.00 -12.59 17.80
CA ASP A 91 -10.51 -11.72 18.87
C ASP A 91 -9.43 -11.39 19.93
N ASP A 92 -8.40 -12.23 20.05
CA ASP A 92 -7.28 -12.01 20.97
C ASP A 92 -6.15 -11.18 20.37
N ALA A 93 -6.24 -10.86 19.08
CA ALA A 93 -5.21 -10.14 18.34
C ALA A 93 -5.37 -8.62 18.43
N ASP A 94 -4.24 -7.90 18.41
CA ASP A 94 -4.21 -6.45 18.18
C ASP A 94 -4.43 -6.13 16.71
N GLN A 95 -3.91 -7.00 15.82
CA GLN A 95 -4.00 -6.87 14.37
C GLN A 95 -4.15 -8.23 13.70
N VAL A 96 -4.81 -8.23 12.55
CA VAL A 96 -4.90 -9.37 11.65
C VAL A 96 -3.98 -9.16 10.47
N PHE A 97 -3.10 -10.11 10.22
CA PHE A 97 -2.21 -10.14 9.07
C PHE A 97 -2.77 -11.10 8.03
N GLU A 98 -3.37 -10.55 6.99
CA GLU A 98 -3.99 -11.31 5.91
C GLU A 98 -2.97 -11.54 4.80
N ILE A 99 -2.52 -12.79 4.64
CA ILE A 99 -1.56 -13.17 3.60
C ILE A 99 -2.23 -13.90 2.45
N ARG A 100 -1.92 -13.51 1.22
CA ARG A 100 -2.39 -14.14 0.00
C ARG A 100 -1.34 -14.11 -1.11
N PHE A 101 -1.53 -15.00 -2.08
CA PHE A 101 -0.78 -15.00 -3.33
C PHE A 101 -1.71 -14.65 -4.49
N ILE A 102 -1.33 -13.68 -5.29
CA ILE A 102 -2.13 -13.25 -6.44
C ILE A 102 -1.27 -13.15 -7.69
N THR A 103 -1.90 -13.21 -8.86
CA THR A 103 -1.25 -12.89 -10.13
C THR A 103 -1.90 -11.66 -10.71
N SER A 104 -1.19 -10.54 -10.65
CA SER A 104 -1.63 -9.31 -11.28
C SER A 104 -1.47 -9.40 -12.79
N LEU A 105 -2.54 -9.01 -13.49
CA LEU A 105 -2.55 -8.91 -14.95
C LEU A 105 -2.36 -7.44 -15.32
N SER A 106 -1.31 -7.15 -16.07
CA SER A 106 -1.09 -5.82 -16.64
C SER A 106 -0.82 -5.96 -18.14
N GLY A 107 -1.52 -5.19 -18.95
CA GLY A 107 -1.36 -5.22 -20.41
C GLY A 107 -2.11 -4.09 -21.08
N THR A 108 -1.59 -3.67 -22.23
CA THR A 108 -2.20 -2.63 -23.09
C THR A 108 -2.93 -3.24 -24.29
N GLY A 109 -3.47 -4.46 -24.13
CA GLY A 109 -4.30 -5.14 -25.13
C GLY A 109 -3.57 -5.90 -26.24
N LYS A 110 -2.23 -5.91 -26.27
CA LYS A 110 -1.44 -6.71 -27.22
C LYS A 110 -0.51 -7.72 -26.55
N ILE A 111 -0.08 -7.45 -25.33
CA ILE A 111 0.77 -8.35 -24.54
C ILE A 111 0.30 -8.22 -23.10
N ASP A 112 -0.24 -9.32 -22.54
CA ASP A 112 -0.57 -9.42 -21.15
C ASP A 112 0.67 -9.87 -20.37
N SER A 113 1.03 -9.11 -19.34
CA SER A 113 2.08 -9.48 -18.40
C SER A 113 1.45 -10.01 -17.13
N PHE A 114 1.83 -11.20 -16.73
CA PHE A 114 1.40 -11.85 -15.50
C PHE A 114 2.49 -11.68 -14.46
N THR A 115 2.20 -10.96 -13.40
CA THR A 115 3.14 -10.73 -12.30
C THR A 115 2.62 -11.41 -11.03
N PRO A 116 3.16 -12.59 -10.68
CA PRO A 116 2.87 -13.23 -9.40
C PRO A 116 3.40 -12.38 -8.25
N GLN A 117 2.63 -12.27 -7.16
CA GLN A 117 3.05 -11.50 -5.99
C GLN A 117 2.44 -12.01 -4.69
N LEU A 118 3.19 -11.87 -3.62
CA LEU A 118 2.75 -12.01 -2.26
C LEU A 118 2.11 -10.70 -1.83
N VAL A 119 0.94 -10.75 -1.21
CA VAL A 119 0.28 -9.56 -0.68
C VAL A 119 -0.05 -9.79 0.78
N LEU A 120 0.48 -8.92 1.63
CA LEU A 120 0.18 -8.84 3.05
C LEU A 120 -0.66 -7.61 3.32
N THR A 121 -1.86 -7.80 3.85
CA THR A 121 -2.72 -6.71 4.33
C THR A 121 -2.73 -6.73 5.86
N ILE A 122 -2.41 -5.59 6.47
CA ILE A 122 -2.46 -5.40 7.91
C ILE A 122 -3.78 -4.72 8.27
N VAL A 123 -4.59 -5.37 9.06
CA VAL A 123 -5.94 -4.92 9.44
C VAL A 123 -5.99 -4.72 10.96
N ASP A 124 -6.60 -3.64 11.41
CA ASP A 124 -6.91 -3.43 12.82
C ASP A 124 -8.02 -4.39 13.24
N SER A 125 -7.78 -5.20 14.29
CA SER A 125 -8.72 -6.25 14.72
C SER A 125 -10.04 -5.72 15.27
N LYS A 126 -10.07 -4.47 15.74
CA LYS A 126 -11.26 -3.86 16.38
C LYS A 126 -12.12 -3.10 15.40
N THR A 127 -11.49 -2.36 14.50
CA THR A 127 -12.19 -1.49 13.54
C THR A 127 -12.37 -2.14 12.17
N HIS A 128 -11.62 -3.20 11.88
CA HIS A 128 -11.53 -3.88 10.59
C HIS A 128 -11.07 -2.99 9.44
N PHE A 129 -10.45 -1.84 9.74
CA PHE A 129 -9.83 -1.01 8.72
C PHE A 129 -8.44 -1.53 8.35
N THR A 130 -8.16 -1.49 7.06
CA THR A 130 -6.81 -1.74 6.55
C THR A 130 -5.88 -0.62 7.00
N LEU A 131 -4.85 -0.98 7.74
CA LEU A 131 -3.80 -0.06 8.19
C LEU A 131 -2.70 0.09 7.15
N TRP A 132 -2.33 -1.02 6.49
CA TRP A 132 -1.25 -1.04 5.50
C TRP A 132 -1.37 -2.24 4.57
N THR A 133 -0.77 -2.12 3.39
CA THR A 133 -0.61 -3.24 2.47
C THR A 133 0.81 -3.25 1.94
N VAL A 134 1.45 -4.41 1.96
CA VAL A 134 2.75 -4.68 1.34
C VAL A 134 2.54 -5.69 0.22
N ALA A 135 3.12 -5.44 -0.93
CA ALA A 135 3.05 -6.34 -2.07
C ALA A 135 4.46 -6.60 -2.61
N GLU A 136 4.87 -7.88 -2.61
CA GLU A 136 6.19 -8.30 -3.06
C GLU A 136 6.07 -9.17 -4.30
N PRO A 137 6.64 -8.77 -5.45
CA PRO A 137 6.62 -9.56 -6.67
C PRO A 137 7.45 -10.83 -6.51
N VAL A 138 6.95 -11.93 -7.07
CA VAL A 138 7.66 -13.20 -7.13
C VAL A 138 8.06 -13.48 -8.57
N GLU A 139 9.35 -13.59 -8.82
CA GLU A 139 9.87 -13.84 -10.15
C GLU A 139 9.45 -15.22 -10.65
N GLY A 140 8.80 -15.26 -11.83
CA GLY A 140 8.37 -16.51 -12.47
C GLY A 140 9.56 -17.39 -12.85
N ALA A 141 9.34 -18.71 -12.90
CA ALA A 141 10.35 -19.65 -13.37
C ALA A 141 9.70 -20.92 -13.94
N PHE A 142 10.35 -21.51 -14.93
CA PHE A 142 9.89 -22.78 -15.55
C PHE A 142 10.25 -24.00 -14.70
N LEU A 143 11.40 -23.96 -14.00
CA LEU A 143 11.85 -25.04 -13.14
C LEU A 143 11.32 -24.84 -11.72
N LYS A 144 10.77 -25.94 -11.14
CA LYS A 144 10.23 -25.91 -9.77
C LYS A 144 11.26 -25.42 -8.76
N SER A 145 12.49 -25.89 -8.82
CA SER A 145 13.56 -25.51 -7.90
C SER A 145 13.88 -24.00 -7.93
N THR A 146 13.85 -23.41 -9.13
CA THR A 146 14.04 -21.96 -9.31
C THR A 146 12.83 -21.20 -8.80
N TRP A 147 11.61 -21.70 -9.09
CA TRP A 147 10.37 -21.14 -8.56
C TRP A 147 10.36 -21.12 -7.04
N ASP A 148 10.69 -22.25 -6.39
CA ASP A 148 10.75 -22.33 -4.92
C ASP A 148 11.78 -21.38 -4.33
N LYS A 149 12.93 -21.22 -4.98
CA LYS A 149 13.94 -20.24 -4.59
C LYS A 149 13.43 -18.79 -4.69
N ASN A 150 12.76 -18.45 -5.79
CA ASN A 150 12.19 -17.13 -6.02
C ASN A 150 11.05 -16.84 -5.03
N PHE A 151 10.20 -17.84 -4.78
CA PHE A 151 9.12 -17.73 -3.78
C PHE A 151 9.69 -17.47 -2.38
N ASN A 152 10.69 -18.22 -1.94
CA ASN A 152 11.33 -18.03 -0.64
C ASN A 152 12.02 -16.67 -0.53
N ARG A 153 12.62 -16.16 -1.62
CA ARG A 153 13.15 -14.81 -1.67
C ARG A 153 12.05 -13.76 -1.51
N GLY A 154 10.90 -13.94 -2.18
CA GLY A 154 9.73 -13.08 -2.02
C GLY A 154 9.23 -13.04 -0.57
N ILE A 155 9.15 -14.19 0.10
CA ILE A 155 8.82 -14.24 1.54
C ILE A 155 9.84 -13.45 2.37
N SER A 156 11.15 -13.59 2.08
CA SER A 156 12.19 -12.86 2.82
C SER A 156 12.08 -11.35 2.61
N ASN A 157 11.89 -10.89 1.39
CA ASN A 157 11.71 -9.47 1.06
C ASN A 157 10.46 -8.90 1.74
N LEU A 158 9.32 -9.62 1.66
CA LEU A 158 8.08 -9.23 2.34
C LEU A 158 8.29 -9.06 3.85
N MET A 159 9.08 -9.96 4.46
CA MET A 159 9.42 -9.86 5.88
C MET A 159 10.33 -8.66 6.18
N ASP A 160 11.23 -8.32 5.29
CA ASP A 160 12.13 -7.17 5.48
C ASP A 160 11.36 -5.86 5.35
N ASP A 161 10.43 -5.75 4.41
CA ASP A 161 9.51 -4.62 4.30
C ASP A 161 8.61 -4.50 5.55
N LEU A 162 8.05 -5.61 6.02
CA LEU A 162 7.26 -5.62 7.25
C LEU A 162 8.08 -5.17 8.47
N LYS A 163 9.32 -5.61 8.61
CA LYS A 163 10.23 -5.17 9.68
C LYS A 163 10.48 -3.67 9.58
N ALA A 164 10.70 -3.14 8.38
CA ALA A 164 10.92 -1.71 8.16
C ALA A 164 9.73 -0.86 8.66
N LEU A 165 8.48 -1.31 8.47
CA LEU A 165 7.29 -0.62 8.98
C LEU A 165 7.25 -0.53 10.52
N THR A 166 7.95 -1.42 11.21
CA THR A 166 7.94 -1.48 12.67
C THR A 166 9.04 -0.67 13.34
N VAL A 167 9.98 -0.14 12.56
CA VAL A 167 11.05 0.75 13.07
C VAL A 167 10.46 2.16 13.27
N PRO A 168 10.76 2.84 14.39
CA PRO A 168 10.39 4.24 14.56
C PRO A 168 11.01 5.11 13.48
N ASP A 169 10.25 6.09 12.94
CA ASP A 169 10.80 7.06 12.00
C ASP A 169 11.90 7.87 12.69
N ALA A 170 13.11 7.82 12.16
CA ALA A 170 14.23 8.61 12.67
C ALA A 170 13.96 10.13 12.62
N ALA A 171 13.03 10.57 11.77
CA ALA A 171 12.61 11.97 11.64
C ALA A 171 11.72 12.46 12.81
N ALA A 172 11.04 11.59 13.55
CA ALA A 172 10.21 12.00 14.70
C ALA A 172 11.02 12.34 15.96
N ALA A 173 12.30 11.98 16.00
CA ALA A 173 13.17 12.21 17.16
C ALA A 173 13.82 13.61 17.21
N THR A 174 13.70 14.42 16.14
CA THR A 174 14.44 15.70 16.03
C THR A 174 13.59 16.93 16.38
N ASN A 175 12.30 16.76 16.70
CA ASN A 175 11.39 17.87 17.07
C ASN A 175 10.87 17.71 18.51
N LYS A 176 11.78 17.74 19.49
CA LYS A 176 11.45 17.99 20.90
C LYS A 176 12.35 19.06 21.46
#